data_1a6d880f15478e91f5cfb4a400ea27cd
#
_entry.id   1a6d880f15478e91f5cfb4a400ea27cd
#
_cell.length_a   1.000
_cell.length_b   1.000
_cell.length_c   1.000
_cell.angle_alpha   90.00
_cell.angle_beta   90.00
_cell.angle_gamma   90.00
#
_symmetry.space_group_name_H-M   'P 1'
#
loop_
_entity.id
_entity.type
_entity.pdbx_description
1 polymer ?
#
loop_
_entity_poly.entity_id
_entity_poly.type
_entity_poly.pdbx_seq_one_letter_code
_entity_poly.pdbx_strand_id
1 'polypeptide(L)'
;MEAPVFFVMLYLWLQSGQTIASVPFLFFLLFELHYFQRSFVFPFLMKGKSRMPIAILLMGVVFNLLNGYIQGEWLFYLAPENFYSPAYLKSAPCWIGMLLFLVGMAINWHSDYVIRHLRKPGDTKHYLPEKGMYHWVTSGNYFGELLEWTGFAIMTSSPAAWVFVWWTFANLAPRAYAIRKKYREEFGREAVGKRKCLIPYLF
;
A
#
# COMPACT_ATOMS: atom_id res chain seq x y z
N MET A 1 -13.38 2.62 -2.82
CA MET A 1 -12.85 3.99 -2.91
C MET A 1 -11.49 4.10 -3.60
N GLU A 2 -10.76 3.01 -3.73
CA GLU A 2 -9.42 2.97 -4.38
C GLU A 2 -9.49 2.77 -5.91
N ALA A 3 -10.61 2.32 -6.48
CA ALA A 3 -10.75 2.14 -7.92
C ALA A 3 -10.47 3.39 -8.81
N PRO A 4 -10.76 4.63 -8.39
CA PRO A 4 -10.50 5.79 -9.23
C PRO A 4 -9.03 5.95 -9.64
N VAL A 5 -8.08 5.63 -8.77
CA VAL A 5 -6.64 5.74 -9.09
C VAL A 5 -6.25 4.82 -10.25
N PHE A 6 -6.78 3.58 -10.27
CA PHE A 6 -6.56 2.63 -11.35
C PHE A 6 -6.98 3.21 -12.70
N PHE A 7 -8.17 3.76 -12.79
CA PHE A 7 -8.67 4.33 -14.06
C PHE A 7 -7.94 5.60 -14.47
N VAL A 8 -7.53 6.44 -13.53
CA VAL A 8 -6.75 7.66 -13.84
C VAL A 8 -5.38 7.28 -14.40
N MET A 9 -4.67 6.36 -13.76
CA MET A 9 -3.36 5.91 -14.24
C MET A 9 -3.46 5.23 -15.61
N LEU A 10 -4.45 4.37 -15.81
CA LEU A 10 -4.71 3.73 -17.09
C LEU A 10 -5.01 4.78 -18.18
N TYR A 11 -5.84 5.77 -17.89
CA TYR A 11 -6.15 6.86 -18.81
C TYR A 11 -4.90 7.64 -19.22
N LEU A 12 -4.09 8.07 -18.25
CA LEU A 12 -2.86 8.83 -18.51
C LEU A 12 -1.84 8.01 -19.31
N TRP A 13 -1.70 6.71 -19.02
CA TRP A 13 -0.86 5.84 -19.83
C TRP A 13 -1.35 5.75 -21.29
N LEU A 14 -2.64 5.54 -21.52
CA LEU A 14 -3.22 5.47 -22.87
C LEU A 14 -3.02 6.78 -23.65
N GLN A 15 -3.07 7.94 -22.98
CA GLN A 15 -2.86 9.25 -23.60
C GLN A 15 -1.37 9.56 -23.85
N SER A 16 -0.46 8.96 -23.10
CA SER A 16 0.96 9.27 -23.15
C SER A 16 1.68 8.82 -24.42
N GLY A 17 1.08 7.89 -25.18
CA GLY A 17 1.73 7.25 -26.32
C GLY A 17 2.91 6.33 -25.94
N GLN A 18 3.15 6.10 -24.66
CA GLN A 18 4.22 5.21 -24.19
C GLN A 18 3.96 3.76 -24.61
N THR A 19 5.00 3.09 -25.09
CA THR A 19 4.91 1.70 -25.51
C THR A 19 4.92 0.74 -24.33
N ILE A 20 4.39 -0.47 -24.52
CA ILE A 20 4.45 -1.56 -23.53
C ILE A 20 5.89 -2.03 -23.20
N ALA A 21 6.86 -1.69 -24.04
CA ALA A 21 8.28 -2.01 -23.83
C ALA A 21 9.03 -0.91 -23.04
N SER A 22 8.36 0.17 -22.65
CA SER A 22 8.98 1.28 -21.92
C SER A 22 9.18 0.95 -20.44
N VAL A 23 10.19 1.58 -19.83
CA VAL A 23 10.42 1.45 -18.37
C VAL A 23 9.27 2.06 -17.56
N PRO A 24 8.69 3.23 -17.92
CA PRO A 24 7.47 3.74 -17.28
C PRO A 24 6.31 2.76 -17.29
N PHE A 25 6.15 1.96 -18.35
CA PHE A 25 5.10 0.94 -18.39
C PHE A 25 5.30 -0.17 -17.35
N LEU A 26 6.53 -0.60 -17.10
CA LEU A 26 6.82 -1.55 -16.03
C LEU A 26 6.41 -0.99 -14.65
N PHE A 27 6.74 0.27 -14.38
CA PHE A 27 6.36 0.92 -13.12
C PHE A 27 4.85 1.12 -13.00
N PHE A 28 4.20 1.47 -14.11
CA PHE A 28 2.74 1.51 -14.20
C PHE A 28 2.13 0.16 -13.86
N LEU A 29 2.61 -0.95 -14.44
CA LEU A 29 2.07 -2.29 -14.14
C LEU A 29 2.20 -2.67 -12.67
N LEU A 30 3.30 -2.34 -12.03
CA LEU A 30 3.49 -2.60 -10.59
C LEU A 30 2.52 -1.78 -9.74
N PHE A 31 2.34 -0.51 -10.08
CA PHE A 31 1.37 0.36 -9.43
C PHE A 31 -0.06 -0.18 -9.61
N GLU A 32 -0.42 -0.54 -10.83
CA GLU A 32 -1.73 -1.10 -11.17
C GLU A 32 -1.97 -2.47 -10.50
N LEU A 33 -0.95 -3.29 -10.34
CA LEU A 33 -1.05 -4.58 -9.64
C LEU A 33 -1.55 -4.41 -8.20
N HIS A 34 -1.00 -3.43 -7.48
CA HIS A 34 -1.47 -3.10 -6.14
C HIS A 34 -2.94 -2.66 -6.16
N TYR A 35 -3.28 -1.67 -6.99
CA TYR A 35 -4.63 -1.11 -7.01
C TYR A 35 -5.67 -2.06 -7.62
N PHE A 36 -5.28 -2.92 -8.55
CA PHE A 36 -6.14 -4.01 -9.02
C PHE A 36 -6.50 -4.96 -7.88
N GLN A 37 -5.52 -5.40 -7.12
CA GLN A 37 -5.75 -6.26 -5.96
C GLN A 37 -6.64 -5.56 -4.91
N ARG A 38 -6.37 -4.31 -4.57
CA ARG A 38 -7.10 -3.56 -3.56
C ARG A 38 -8.53 -3.21 -3.98
N SER A 39 -8.75 -2.90 -5.26
CA SER A 39 -10.05 -2.43 -5.77
C SER A 39 -10.96 -3.55 -6.25
N PHE A 40 -10.39 -4.58 -6.88
CA PHE A 40 -11.18 -5.61 -7.57
C PHE A 40 -11.08 -7.01 -6.96
N VAL A 41 -10.01 -7.31 -6.20
CA VAL A 41 -9.86 -8.62 -5.55
C VAL A 41 -10.20 -8.56 -4.07
N PHE A 42 -9.58 -7.65 -3.33
CA PHE A 42 -9.71 -7.57 -1.88
C PHE A 42 -11.15 -7.40 -1.37
N PRO A 43 -12.03 -6.56 -1.99
CA PRO A 43 -13.41 -6.39 -1.54
C PRO A 43 -14.21 -7.69 -1.54
N PHE A 44 -13.97 -8.60 -2.50
CA PHE A 44 -14.64 -9.90 -2.57
C PHE A 44 -14.11 -10.89 -1.52
N LEU A 45 -12.91 -10.65 -0.99
CA LEU A 45 -12.32 -11.47 0.07
C LEU A 45 -12.76 -11.03 1.47
N MET A 46 -13.38 -9.86 1.60
CA MET A 46 -13.84 -9.31 2.88
C MET A 46 -15.09 -10.05 3.40
N LYS A 47 -15.03 -10.49 4.64
CA LYS A 47 -16.13 -11.22 5.29
C LYS A 47 -17.03 -10.33 6.17
N GLY A 48 -16.76 -9.04 6.26
CA GLY A 48 -17.48 -8.10 7.13
C GLY A 48 -18.42 -7.17 6.36
N LYS A 49 -19.48 -6.73 7.02
CA LYS A 49 -20.41 -5.69 6.52
C LYS A 49 -20.26 -4.42 7.37
N SER A 50 -19.12 -3.73 7.29
CA SER A 50 -19.00 -2.43 7.94
C SER A 50 -19.55 -1.31 7.04
N ARG A 51 -20.33 -0.40 7.63
CA ARG A 51 -20.79 0.80 6.91
C ARG A 51 -19.70 1.85 6.95
N MET A 52 -19.38 2.44 5.80
CA MET A 52 -18.43 3.54 5.71
C MET A 52 -19.21 4.85 5.61
N PRO A 53 -18.89 5.88 6.43
CA PRO A 53 -19.45 7.20 6.27
C PRO A 53 -19.17 7.76 4.87
N ILE A 54 -20.18 8.40 4.26
CA ILE A 54 -20.07 8.90 2.89
C ILE A 54 -18.96 9.95 2.74
N ALA A 55 -18.73 10.76 3.77
CA ALA A 55 -17.65 11.74 3.78
C ALA A 55 -16.26 11.08 3.65
N ILE A 56 -16.02 9.95 4.35
CA ILE A 56 -14.78 9.19 4.27
C ILE A 56 -14.62 8.56 2.87
N LEU A 57 -15.73 8.06 2.30
CA LEU A 57 -15.73 7.54 0.94
C LEU A 57 -15.34 8.63 -0.07
N LEU A 58 -15.97 9.80 0.00
CA LEU A 58 -15.69 10.91 -0.92
C LEU A 58 -14.25 11.44 -0.76
N MET A 59 -13.77 11.62 0.46
CA MET A 59 -12.35 11.97 0.70
C MET A 59 -11.40 10.95 0.09
N GLY A 60 -11.68 9.66 0.24
CA GLY A 60 -10.87 8.60 -0.36
C GLY A 60 -10.92 8.62 -1.89
N VAL A 61 -12.06 8.90 -2.50
CA VAL A 61 -12.19 9.05 -3.96
C VAL A 61 -11.37 10.24 -4.46
N VAL A 62 -11.53 11.42 -3.86
CA VAL A 62 -10.77 12.64 -4.24
C VAL A 62 -9.29 12.40 -4.09
N PHE A 63 -8.87 11.83 -2.96
CA PHE A 63 -7.47 11.50 -2.74
C PHE A 63 -6.91 10.56 -3.83
N ASN A 64 -7.64 9.50 -4.16
CA ASN A 64 -7.19 8.52 -5.15
C ASN A 64 -7.16 9.09 -6.58
N LEU A 65 -8.07 9.99 -6.93
CA LEU A 65 -8.00 10.75 -8.20
C LEU A 65 -6.72 11.58 -8.26
N LEU A 66 -6.43 12.35 -7.20
CA LEU A 66 -5.22 13.17 -7.13
C LEU A 66 -3.95 12.32 -7.14
N ASN A 67 -3.92 11.24 -6.36
CA ASN A 67 -2.76 10.35 -6.32
C ASN A 67 -2.47 9.75 -7.70
N GLY A 68 -3.48 9.18 -8.36
CA GLY A 68 -3.31 8.63 -9.72
C GLY A 68 -2.82 9.68 -10.71
N TYR A 69 -3.38 10.89 -10.62
CA TYR A 69 -2.97 12.00 -11.48
C TYR A 69 -1.49 12.38 -11.27
N ILE A 70 -1.05 12.67 -10.04
CA ILE A 70 0.33 13.09 -9.78
C ILE A 70 1.36 12.00 -10.06
N GLN A 71 1.02 10.71 -9.82
CA GLN A 71 1.90 9.59 -10.16
C GLN A 71 2.03 9.41 -11.67
N GLY A 72 0.89 9.44 -12.39
CA GLY A 72 0.88 9.30 -13.84
C GLY A 72 1.53 10.47 -14.56
N GLU A 73 1.27 11.70 -14.10
CA GLU A 73 1.94 12.90 -14.64
C GLU A 73 3.45 12.80 -14.52
N TRP A 74 3.95 12.38 -13.35
CA TRP A 74 5.40 12.18 -13.21
C TRP A 74 5.92 11.11 -14.15
N LEU A 75 5.31 9.92 -14.15
CA LEU A 75 5.83 8.78 -14.92
C LEU A 75 5.82 9.00 -16.43
N PHE A 76 4.80 9.69 -16.94
CA PHE A 76 4.55 9.74 -18.38
C PHE A 76 4.87 11.09 -19.04
N TYR A 77 4.89 12.19 -18.25
CA TYR A 77 5.01 13.53 -18.84
C TYR A 77 6.09 14.42 -18.20
N LEU A 78 6.28 14.33 -16.86
CA LEU A 78 7.13 15.27 -16.14
C LEU A 78 8.54 14.76 -15.84
N ALA A 79 8.76 13.43 -15.90
CA ALA A 79 10.11 12.89 -15.72
C ALA A 79 11.04 13.46 -16.80
N PRO A 80 12.29 13.81 -16.45
CA PRO A 80 13.24 14.36 -17.43
C PRO A 80 13.38 13.44 -18.64
N GLU A 81 13.61 14.02 -19.80
CA GLU A 81 13.80 13.28 -21.05
C GLU A 81 14.90 12.22 -20.89
N ASN A 82 14.64 11.01 -21.35
CA ASN A 82 15.52 9.84 -21.23
C ASN A 82 15.83 9.36 -19.79
N PHE A 83 15.17 9.94 -18.76
CA PHE A 83 15.38 9.51 -17.38
C PHE A 83 15.11 8.02 -17.21
N TYR A 84 13.98 7.53 -17.72
CA TYR A 84 13.62 6.13 -17.71
C TYR A 84 14.06 5.39 -18.98
N SER A 85 15.34 5.58 -19.39
CA SER A 85 15.93 4.79 -20.48
C SER A 85 16.06 3.32 -20.09
N PRO A 86 16.25 2.38 -21.05
CA PRO A 86 16.49 0.97 -20.73
C PRO A 86 17.68 0.72 -19.79
N ALA A 87 18.67 1.63 -19.78
CA ALA A 87 19.78 1.58 -18.84
C ALA A 87 19.36 1.79 -17.38
N TYR A 88 18.24 2.50 -17.13
CA TYR A 88 17.69 2.71 -15.79
C TYR A 88 17.37 1.40 -15.07
N LEU A 89 16.96 0.37 -15.81
CA LEU A 89 16.70 -0.96 -15.25
C LEU A 89 17.93 -1.63 -14.63
N LYS A 90 19.15 -1.14 -14.94
CA LYS A 90 20.39 -1.63 -14.33
C LYS A 90 20.82 -0.83 -13.11
N SER A 91 20.11 0.22 -12.76
CA SER A 91 20.45 1.10 -11.64
C SER A 91 20.15 0.46 -10.28
N ALA A 92 20.96 0.78 -9.28
CA ALA A 92 20.74 0.32 -7.91
C ALA A 92 19.38 0.75 -7.33
N PRO A 93 18.92 2.01 -7.50
CA PRO A 93 17.58 2.41 -7.04
C PRO A 93 16.45 1.54 -7.63
N CYS A 94 16.53 1.21 -8.92
CA CYS A 94 15.52 0.37 -9.57
C CYS A 94 15.42 -1.01 -8.90
N TRP A 95 16.54 -1.70 -8.68
CA TRP A 95 16.54 -3.05 -8.09
C TRP A 95 16.22 -3.05 -6.59
N ILE A 96 16.81 -2.13 -5.83
CA ILE A 96 16.54 -2.01 -4.39
C ILE A 96 15.06 -1.69 -4.18
N GLY A 97 14.54 -0.69 -4.92
CA GLY A 97 13.14 -0.30 -4.83
C GLY A 97 12.19 -1.42 -5.26
N MET A 98 12.51 -2.14 -6.35
CA MET A 98 11.75 -3.30 -6.80
C MET A 98 11.67 -4.38 -5.72
N LEU A 99 12.80 -4.73 -5.11
CA LEU A 99 12.83 -5.72 -4.03
C LEU A 99 11.98 -5.28 -2.84
N LEU A 100 12.12 -4.04 -2.39
CA LEU A 100 11.33 -3.50 -1.28
C LEU A 100 9.83 -3.46 -1.61
N PHE A 101 9.47 -3.09 -2.83
CA PHE A 101 8.09 -3.09 -3.31
C PHE A 101 7.48 -4.48 -3.24
N LEU A 102 8.13 -5.48 -3.82
CA LEU A 102 7.63 -6.85 -3.84
C LEU A 102 7.57 -7.48 -2.43
N VAL A 103 8.57 -7.22 -1.59
CA VAL A 103 8.57 -7.67 -0.19
C VAL A 103 7.44 -6.99 0.59
N GLY A 104 7.26 -5.67 0.42
CA GLY A 104 6.17 -4.91 1.05
C GLY A 104 4.80 -5.45 0.65
N MET A 105 4.58 -5.68 -0.64
CA MET A 105 3.36 -6.29 -1.18
C MET A 105 3.11 -7.67 -0.60
N ALA A 106 4.12 -8.53 -0.55
CA ALA A 106 4.00 -9.87 0.03
C ALA A 106 3.63 -9.82 1.53
N ILE A 107 4.26 -8.92 2.29
CA ILE A 107 3.92 -8.71 3.70
C ILE A 107 2.48 -8.19 3.84
N ASN A 108 2.06 -7.22 3.01
CA ASN A 108 0.70 -6.67 3.04
C ASN A 108 -0.33 -7.79 2.78
N TRP A 109 -0.19 -8.54 1.69
CA TRP A 109 -1.12 -9.62 1.33
C TRP A 109 -1.15 -10.75 2.36
N HIS A 110 0.02 -11.19 2.86
CA HIS A 110 0.10 -12.19 3.90
C HIS A 110 -0.56 -11.72 5.21
N SER A 111 -0.34 -10.47 5.60
CA SER A 111 -0.93 -9.90 6.80
C SER A 111 -2.46 -9.78 6.70
N ASP A 112 -2.97 -9.37 5.54
CA ASP A 112 -4.41 -9.35 5.27
C ASP A 112 -5.00 -10.77 5.26
N TYR A 113 -4.27 -11.75 4.71
CA TYR A 113 -4.66 -13.16 4.78
C TYR A 113 -4.78 -13.63 6.24
N VAL A 114 -3.79 -13.34 7.10
CA VAL A 114 -3.81 -13.69 8.52
C VAL A 114 -5.05 -13.11 9.20
N ILE A 115 -5.34 -11.81 9.03
CA ILE A 115 -6.52 -11.17 9.65
C ILE A 115 -7.82 -11.83 9.19
N ARG A 116 -7.97 -12.10 7.90
CA ARG A 116 -9.19 -12.71 7.35
C ARG A 116 -9.43 -14.13 7.84
N HIS A 117 -8.39 -14.83 8.30
CA HIS A 117 -8.45 -16.22 8.77
C HIS A 117 -8.35 -16.35 10.30
N LEU A 118 -8.39 -15.23 11.03
CA LEU A 118 -8.43 -15.27 12.50
C LEU A 118 -9.72 -15.90 13.04
N ARG A 119 -10.83 -15.72 12.33
CA ARG A 119 -12.16 -16.20 12.75
C ARG A 119 -12.65 -17.33 11.89
N LYS A 120 -13.28 -18.31 12.53
CA LYS A 120 -14.08 -19.33 11.83
C LYS A 120 -15.40 -18.71 11.34
N PRO A 121 -16.05 -19.28 10.32
CA PRO A 121 -17.40 -18.86 9.92
C PRO A 121 -18.37 -18.87 11.11
N GLY A 122 -19.10 -17.76 11.31
CA GLY A 122 -20.04 -17.60 12.42
C GLY A 122 -19.44 -17.13 13.75
N ASP A 123 -18.13 -17.06 13.87
CA ASP A 123 -17.45 -16.55 15.07
C ASP A 123 -17.39 -15.01 15.07
N THR A 124 -17.90 -14.39 16.13
CA THR A 124 -17.91 -12.93 16.31
C THR A 124 -16.85 -12.42 17.29
N LYS A 125 -16.08 -13.32 17.92
CA LYS A 125 -15.02 -12.95 18.86
C LYS A 125 -13.89 -12.22 18.17
N HIS A 126 -13.21 -11.36 18.91
CA HIS A 126 -11.98 -10.73 18.47
C HIS A 126 -10.77 -11.62 18.85
N TYR A 127 -9.77 -11.62 18.00
CA TYR A 127 -8.53 -12.37 18.22
C TYR A 127 -7.35 -11.47 17.92
N LEU A 128 -6.30 -11.62 18.70
CA LEU A 128 -5.05 -10.93 18.47
C LEU A 128 -4.28 -11.67 17.36
N PRO A 129 -3.91 -11.01 16.25
CA PRO A 129 -3.10 -11.65 15.22
C PRO A 129 -1.67 -11.85 15.73
N GLU A 130 -1.05 -13.01 15.41
CA GLU A 130 0.28 -13.35 15.91
C GLU A 130 1.21 -13.88 14.81
N LYS A 131 0.66 -14.26 13.64
CA LYS A 131 1.44 -14.88 12.57
C LYS A 131 2.12 -13.85 11.67
N GLY A 132 3.28 -14.22 11.11
CA GLY A 132 4.02 -13.38 10.17
C GLY A 132 4.46 -12.05 10.80
N MET A 133 4.21 -10.94 10.10
CA MET A 133 4.63 -9.61 10.57
C MET A 133 3.95 -9.19 11.88
N TYR A 134 2.80 -9.79 12.25
CA TYR A 134 2.13 -9.51 13.53
C TYR A 134 2.92 -9.99 14.76
N HIS A 135 3.97 -10.78 14.56
CA HIS A 135 4.92 -11.08 15.62
C HIS A 135 5.71 -9.84 16.10
N TRP A 136 5.94 -8.89 15.19
CA TRP A 136 6.79 -7.72 15.43
C TRP A 136 6.00 -6.43 15.64
N VAL A 137 4.87 -6.30 14.91
CA VAL A 137 4.01 -5.12 14.94
C VAL A 137 2.53 -5.49 15.04
N THR A 138 1.69 -4.58 15.54
CA THR A 138 0.25 -4.80 15.64
C THR A 138 -0.50 -4.51 14.34
N SER A 139 0.15 -3.87 13.37
CA SER A 139 -0.42 -3.50 12.07
C SER A 139 0.50 -3.96 10.93
N GLY A 140 0.65 -5.29 10.77
CA GLY A 140 1.57 -5.87 9.80
C GLY A 140 1.23 -5.53 8.35
N ASN A 141 -0.06 -5.44 8.01
CA ASN A 141 -0.51 -5.02 6.69
C ASN A 141 -0.14 -3.56 6.38
N TYR A 142 -0.25 -2.65 7.35
CA TYR A 142 0.16 -1.26 7.18
C TYR A 142 1.68 -1.10 7.03
N PHE A 143 2.45 -1.92 7.74
CA PHE A 143 3.90 -1.96 7.54
C PHE A 143 4.24 -2.42 6.11
N GLY A 144 3.60 -3.49 5.63
CA GLY A 144 3.77 -3.97 4.26
C GLY A 144 3.47 -2.89 3.23
N GLU A 145 2.35 -2.19 3.38
CA GLU A 145 1.93 -1.11 2.49
C GLU A 145 2.90 0.08 2.50
N LEU A 146 3.38 0.49 3.68
CA LEU A 146 4.38 1.55 3.79
C LEU A 146 5.71 1.15 3.14
N LEU A 147 6.15 -0.09 3.33
CA LEU A 147 7.36 -0.62 2.71
C LEU A 147 7.23 -0.70 1.19
N GLU A 148 6.08 -1.14 0.70
CA GLU A 148 5.73 -1.24 -0.72
C GLU A 148 5.83 0.14 -1.40
N TRP A 149 5.17 1.17 -0.85
CA TRP A 149 5.23 2.51 -1.43
C TRP A 149 6.61 3.17 -1.29
N THR A 150 7.34 2.88 -0.22
CA THR A 150 8.75 3.30 -0.09
C THR A 150 9.60 2.66 -1.19
N GLY A 151 9.40 1.37 -1.45
CA GLY A 151 10.03 0.67 -2.56
C GLY A 151 9.70 1.30 -3.91
N PHE A 152 8.42 1.65 -4.14
CA PHE A 152 7.99 2.33 -5.36
C PHE A 152 8.67 3.70 -5.53
N ALA A 153 8.76 4.49 -4.46
CA ALA A 153 9.41 5.79 -4.50
C ALA A 153 10.91 5.70 -4.81
N ILE A 154 11.59 4.72 -4.23
CA ILE A 154 13.01 4.45 -4.53
C ILE A 154 13.16 3.95 -5.97
N MET A 155 12.34 2.97 -6.40
CA MET A 155 12.40 2.38 -7.72
C MET A 155 12.19 3.39 -8.84
N THR A 156 11.24 4.30 -8.65
CA THR A 156 10.93 5.33 -9.65
C THR A 156 11.76 6.59 -9.48
N SER A 157 12.46 6.78 -8.36
CA SER A 157 13.12 8.04 -7.97
C SER A 157 12.20 9.26 -8.13
N SER A 158 10.90 9.07 -7.92
CA SER A 158 9.84 10.03 -8.16
C SER A 158 9.60 10.92 -6.94
N PRO A 159 9.67 12.25 -7.06
CA PRO A 159 9.20 13.15 -6.00
C PRO A 159 7.73 12.95 -5.66
N ALA A 160 6.88 12.69 -6.66
CA ALA A 160 5.46 12.40 -6.47
C ALA A 160 5.24 11.14 -5.61
N ALA A 161 6.03 10.08 -5.83
CA ALA A 161 5.96 8.87 -5.04
C ALA A 161 6.42 9.10 -3.58
N TRP A 162 7.41 9.94 -3.34
CA TRP A 162 7.81 10.32 -1.98
C TRP A 162 6.72 11.10 -1.24
N VAL A 163 6.00 12.01 -1.92
CA VAL A 163 4.81 12.68 -1.35
C VAL A 163 3.77 11.64 -0.95
N PHE A 164 3.56 10.62 -1.77
CA PHE A 164 2.62 9.55 -1.47
C PHE A 164 3.08 8.67 -0.28
N VAL A 165 4.37 8.38 -0.14
CA VAL A 165 4.93 7.70 1.05
C VAL A 165 4.61 8.47 2.33
N TRP A 166 4.86 9.79 2.34
CA TRP A 166 4.56 10.65 3.48
C TRP A 166 3.06 10.68 3.80
N TRP A 167 2.22 10.75 2.78
CA TRP A 167 0.78 10.71 2.95
C TRP A 167 0.32 9.36 3.53
N THR A 168 0.84 8.27 3.00
CA THR A 168 0.56 6.92 3.50
C THR A 168 0.95 6.79 4.96
N PHE A 169 2.17 7.21 5.33
CA PHE A 169 2.61 7.21 6.72
C PHE A 169 1.71 8.06 7.61
N ALA A 170 1.38 9.29 7.21
CA ALA A 170 0.51 10.19 7.97
C ALA A 170 -0.89 9.62 8.22
N ASN A 171 -1.42 8.82 7.29
CA ASN A 171 -2.70 8.14 7.44
C ASN A 171 -2.62 6.86 8.27
N LEU A 172 -1.59 6.05 8.07
CA LEU A 172 -1.49 4.73 8.68
C LEU A 172 -0.93 4.77 10.11
N ALA A 173 -0.03 5.69 10.44
CA ALA A 173 0.59 5.77 11.76
C ALA A 173 -0.42 6.02 12.88
N PRO A 174 -1.35 6.99 12.81
CA PRO A 174 -2.37 7.18 13.83
C PRO A 174 -3.30 5.99 13.97
N ARG A 175 -3.67 5.35 12.84
CA ARG A 175 -4.52 4.15 12.84
C ARG A 175 -3.81 2.97 13.51
N ALA A 176 -2.53 2.74 13.21
CA ALA A 176 -1.73 1.70 13.83
C ALA A 176 -1.60 1.91 15.35
N TYR A 177 -1.40 3.16 15.78
CA TYR A 177 -1.39 3.51 17.19
C TYR A 177 -2.74 3.19 17.87
N ALA A 178 -3.85 3.57 17.26
CA ALA A 178 -5.19 3.30 17.77
C ALA A 178 -5.47 1.79 17.87
N ILE A 179 -5.05 1.00 16.86
CA ILE A 179 -5.17 -0.47 16.85
C ILE A 179 -4.38 -1.07 18.02
N ARG A 180 -3.12 -0.66 18.22
CA ARG A 180 -2.31 -1.17 19.32
C ARG A 180 -2.90 -0.81 20.68
N LYS A 181 -3.41 0.40 20.84
CA LYS A 181 -4.10 0.84 22.05
C LYS A 181 -5.31 -0.05 22.32
N LYS A 182 -6.16 -0.26 21.31
CA LYS A 182 -7.33 -1.14 21.41
C LYS A 182 -6.96 -2.57 21.79
N TYR A 183 -5.92 -3.15 21.16
CA TYR A 183 -5.47 -4.50 21.50
C TYR A 183 -4.96 -4.60 22.94
N ARG A 184 -4.29 -3.56 23.46
CA ARG A 184 -3.87 -3.53 24.87
C ARG A 184 -5.03 -3.44 25.85
N GLU A 185 -6.08 -2.74 25.49
CA GLU A 185 -7.31 -2.61 26.31
C GLU A 185 -8.11 -3.93 26.28
N GLU A 186 -8.18 -4.60 25.13
CA GLU A 186 -9.00 -5.80 24.93
C GLU A 186 -8.31 -7.08 25.41
N PHE A 187 -7.03 -7.26 25.12
CA PHE A 187 -6.27 -8.49 25.40
C PHE A 187 -5.24 -8.37 26.54
N GLY A 188 -5.05 -7.16 27.06
CA GLY A 188 -4.05 -6.88 28.07
C GLY A 188 -2.67 -6.52 27.50
N ARG A 189 -1.87 -5.82 28.32
CA ARG A 189 -0.53 -5.37 27.93
C ARG A 189 0.44 -6.52 27.71
N GLU A 190 0.32 -7.59 28.50
CA GLU A 190 1.18 -8.77 28.42
C GLU A 190 1.00 -9.52 27.11
N ALA A 191 -0.25 -9.73 26.67
CA ALA A 191 -0.56 -10.40 25.41
C ALA A 191 -0.04 -9.63 24.18
N VAL A 192 -0.12 -8.30 24.19
CA VAL A 192 0.45 -7.47 23.14
C VAL A 192 1.98 -7.43 23.21
N GLY A 193 2.54 -7.51 24.43
CA GLY A 193 3.97 -7.57 24.66
C GLY A 193 4.76 -6.37 24.13
N LYS A 194 5.95 -6.63 23.59
CA LYS A 194 6.86 -5.62 23.04
C LYS A 194 6.54 -5.18 21.61
N ARG A 195 5.47 -5.73 20.99
CA ARG A 195 5.09 -5.39 19.61
C ARG A 195 4.92 -3.89 19.44
N LYS A 196 5.45 -3.36 18.34
CA LYS A 196 5.34 -1.95 17.97
C LYS A 196 4.03 -1.68 17.24
N CYS A 197 3.72 -0.43 16.92
CA CYS A 197 2.49 -0.09 16.20
C CYS A 197 2.59 -0.46 14.72
N LEU A 198 3.61 0.05 14.04
CA LEU A 198 3.75 0.04 12.60
C LEU A 198 5.13 -0.43 12.13
N ILE A 199 6.21 0.17 12.64
CA ILE A 199 7.58 -0.13 12.19
C ILE A 199 8.26 -1.01 13.24
N PRO A 200 8.74 -2.23 12.88
CA PRO A 200 9.44 -3.12 13.80
C PRO A 200 10.56 -2.40 14.55
N TYR A 201 10.66 -2.62 15.84
CA TYR A 201 11.62 -2.05 16.77
C TYR A 201 11.55 -0.53 17.00
N LEU A 202 10.96 0.26 16.07
CA LEU A 202 10.95 1.73 16.15
C LEU A 202 9.61 2.27 16.66
N PHE A 203 8.51 2.01 15.95
CA PHE A 203 7.20 2.65 16.21
C PHE A 203 6.02 1.69 16.14
#